data_96f17c806894363e552043cb78269a04
#
_entry.id   96f17c806894363e552043cb78269a04
#
_cell.length_a   1.000
_cell.length_b   1.000
_cell.length_c   1.000
_cell.angle_alpha   90.00
_cell.angle_beta   90.00
_cell.angle_gamma   90.00
#
_symmetry.space_group_name_H-M   'P 1'
#
loop_
_entity.id
_entity.type
_entity.pdbx_description
1 polymer ?
#
loop_
_entity_poly.entity_id
_entity_poly.type
_entity_poly.pdbx_seq_one_letter_code
_entity_poly.pdbx_strand_id
1 'polypeptide(L)' 'MADERMQRVLSEREKDVGRLLAQGASNKEIARALGIEVVTVKRHVGNILRKLGARNRTQAAMHISEGRGKK' A
#
# COMPACT_ATOMS: atom_id res chain seq x y z
N MET A 1 -3.37 -9.85 12.65
CA MET A 1 -2.99 -8.45 12.65
C MET A 1 -2.75 -7.95 11.26
N ALA A 2 -3.21 -6.74 10.97
CA ALA A 2 -3.07 -6.18 9.63
C ALA A 2 -1.60 -5.99 9.24
N ASP A 3 -0.78 -5.55 10.21
CA ASP A 3 0.63 -5.33 9.94
C ASP A 3 1.36 -6.63 9.63
N GLU A 4 1.03 -7.66 10.37
CA GLU A 4 1.61 -8.98 10.17
C GLU A 4 1.23 -9.54 8.81
N ARG A 5 -0.02 -9.35 8.44
CA ARG A 5 -0.51 -9.81 7.16
C ARG A 5 0.22 -9.10 6.02
N MET A 6 0.42 -7.80 6.16
CA MET A 6 1.15 -7.04 5.16
C MET A 6 2.56 -7.58 4.99
N GLN A 7 3.22 -7.90 6.10
CA GLN A 7 4.58 -8.42 6.05
C GLN A 7 4.66 -9.75 5.29
N ARG A 8 3.61 -10.55 5.38
CA ARG A 8 3.62 -11.87 4.76
C ARG A 8 3.22 -11.89 3.30
N VAL A 9 2.27 -11.03 2.92
CA VAL A 9 1.68 -11.16 1.59
C VAL A 9 2.20 -10.14 0.58
N LEU A 10 2.74 -9.02 1.04
CA LEU A 10 3.22 -7.99 0.14
C LEU A 10 4.71 -8.14 -0.11
N SER A 11 5.10 -7.88 -1.35
CA SER A 11 6.52 -7.80 -1.69
C SER A 11 7.13 -6.56 -1.03
N GLU A 12 8.45 -6.46 -1.04
CA GLU A 12 9.11 -5.30 -0.45
C GLU A 12 8.67 -4.00 -1.12
N ARG A 13 8.60 -4.00 -2.45
CA ARG A 13 8.19 -2.80 -3.17
C ARG A 13 6.72 -2.47 -2.89
N GLU A 14 5.88 -3.50 -2.77
CA GLU A 14 4.49 -3.28 -2.44
C GLU A 14 4.35 -2.70 -1.04
N LYS A 15 5.19 -3.11 -0.12
CA LYS A 15 5.19 -2.52 1.22
C LYS A 15 5.54 -1.04 1.18
N ASP A 16 6.53 -0.68 0.36
CA ASP A 16 6.90 0.71 0.21
C ASP A 16 5.73 1.53 -0.31
N VAL A 17 5.09 1.02 -1.36
CA VAL A 17 3.91 1.69 -1.94
C VAL A 17 2.80 1.76 -0.90
N GLY A 18 2.57 0.68 -0.18
CA GLY A 18 1.52 0.63 0.82
C GLY A 18 1.71 1.64 1.93
N ARG A 19 2.95 1.82 2.39
CA ARG A 19 3.21 2.80 3.44
C ARG A 19 2.87 4.21 2.99
N LEU A 20 3.28 4.57 1.78
CA LEU A 20 3.00 5.89 1.24
C LEU A 20 1.50 6.07 0.99
N LEU A 21 0.86 5.03 0.49
CA LEU A 21 -0.58 5.04 0.27
C LEU A 21 -1.32 5.31 1.59
N ALA A 22 -0.90 4.66 2.66
CA ALA A 22 -1.52 4.84 3.97
C ALA A 22 -1.30 6.23 4.52
N GLN A 23 -0.25 6.92 4.07
CA GLN A 23 0.02 8.29 4.47
C GLN A 23 -0.77 9.30 3.64
N GLY A 24 -1.55 8.82 2.69
CA GLY A 24 -2.37 9.69 1.87
C GLY A 24 -1.70 10.17 0.59
N ALA A 25 -0.57 9.59 0.23
CA ALA A 25 0.14 10.00 -0.99
C ALA A 25 -0.64 9.59 -2.23
N SER A 26 -0.62 10.44 -3.23
CA SER A 26 -1.19 10.12 -4.53
C SER A 26 -0.25 9.21 -5.31
N ASN A 27 -0.75 8.62 -6.39
CA ASN A 27 0.10 7.78 -7.22
C ASN A 27 1.30 8.54 -7.77
N LYS A 28 1.09 9.81 -8.13
CA LYS A 28 2.18 10.66 -8.61
C LYS A 28 3.22 10.88 -7.52
N GLU A 29 2.76 11.13 -6.31
CA GLU A 29 3.65 11.34 -5.18
C GLU A 29 4.44 10.08 -4.86
N ILE A 30 3.75 8.94 -4.91
CA ILE A 30 4.41 7.66 -4.66
C ILE A 30 5.47 7.39 -5.73
N ALA A 31 5.10 7.63 -6.99
CA ALA A 31 6.03 7.40 -8.10
C ALA A 31 7.28 8.25 -7.93
N ARG A 32 7.09 9.51 -7.56
CA ARG A 32 8.20 10.42 -7.36
C ARG A 32 9.07 10.00 -6.18
N ALA A 33 8.43 9.62 -5.10
CA ALA A 33 9.16 9.22 -3.89
C ALA A 33 10.01 7.97 -4.11
N LEU A 34 9.50 7.04 -4.90
CA LEU A 34 10.18 5.77 -5.12
C LEU A 34 10.99 5.74 -6.42
N GLY A 35 10.90 6.78 -7.23
CA GLY A 35 11.65 6.84 -8.48
C GLY A 35 11.18 5.83 -9.51
N ILE A 36 9.87 5.60 -9.58
CA ILE A 36 9.28 4.66 -10.53
C ILE A 36 8.17 5.35 -11.30
N GLU A 37 7.67 4.66 -12.34
CA GLU A 37 6.62 5.21 -13.19
C GLU A 37 5.27 5.14 -12.49
N VAL A 38 4.39 6.08 -12.82
CA VAL A 38 3.03 6.08 -12.26
C VAL A 38 2.30 4.79 -12.63
N VAL A 39 2.49 4.30 -13.85
CA VAL A 39 1.83 3.06 -14.26
C VAL A 39 2.28 1.89 -13.40
N THR A 40 3.53 1.90 -12.98
CA THR A 40 4.04 0.87 -12.09
C THR A 40 3.40 0.97 -10.71
N VAL A 41 3.23 2.21 -10.22
CA VAL A 41 2.53 2.42 -8.95
C VAL A 41 1.12 1.87 -9.02
N LYS A 42 0.41 2.16 -10.11
CA LYS A 42 -0.96 1.68 -10.27
C LYS A 42 -1.03 0.16 -10.21
N ARG A 43 -0.06 -0.50 -10.83
CA ARG A 43 -0.02 -1.96 -10.78
C ARG A 43 0.21 -2.47 -9.36
N HIS A 44 1.14 -1.84 -8.66
CA HIS A 44 1.40 -2.21 -7.26
C HIS A 44 0.16 -1.99 -6.40
N VAL A 45 -0.53 -0.87 -6.59
CA VAL A 45 -1.74 -0.59 -5.82
C VAL A 45 -2.79 -1.66 -6.09
N GLY A 46 -2.98 -2.03 -7.35
CA GLY A 46 -3.93 -3.08 -7.70
C GLY A 46 -3.60 -4.40 -7.00
N ASN A 47 -2.32 -4.76 -6.99
CA ASN A 47 -1.90 -5.98 -6.33
C ASN A 47 -2.10 -5.92 -4.83
N ILE A 48 -1.84 -4.75 -4.23
CA ILE A 48 -2.05 -4.55 -2.80
C ILE A 48 -3.51 -4.74 -2.44
N LEU A 49 -4.41 -4.12 -3.22
CA LEU A 49 -5.84 -4.25 -2.97
C LEU A 49 -6.25 -5.71 -2.98
N ARG A 50 -5.80 -6.45 -4.00
CA ARG A 50 -6.17 -7.86 -4.12
C ARG A 50 -5.61 -8.67 -2.97
N LYS A 51 -4.35 -8.46 -2.64
CA LYS A 51 -3.70 -9.25 -1.60
C LYS A 51 -4.25 -8.97 -0.21
N LEU A 52 -4.67 -7.75 0.05
CA LEU A 52 -5.25 -7.39 1.35
C LEU A 52 -6.76 -7.61 1.40
N GLY A 53 -7.37 -7.97 0.28
CA GLY A 53 -8.81 -8.13 0.23
C GLY A 53 -9.55 -6.82 0.39
N ALA A 54 -8.93 -5.72 -0.03
CA ALA A 54 -9.54 -4.40 0.05
C ALA A 54 -10.31 -4.12 -1.22
N ARG A 55 -11.43 -3.43 -1.09
CA ARG A 55 -12.28 -3.09 -2.23
C ARG A 55 -11.82 -1.88 -2.99
N ASN A 56 -11.12 -0.98 -2.29
CA ASN A 56 -10.67 0.26 -2.90
C ASN A 56 -9.47 0.78 -2.14
N ARG A 57 -8.91 1.86 -2.66
CA ARG A 57 -7.71 2.47 -2.13
C ARG A 57 -7.86 2.89 -0.66
N THR A 58 -9.02 3.47 -0.34
CA THR A 58 -9.28 3.92 1.02
C THR A 58 -9.28 2.76 2.00
N GLN A 59 -9.90 1.65 1.62
CA GLN A 59 -9.90 0.46 2.46
C GLN A 59 -8.50 -0.08 2.67
N ALA A 60 -7.71 -0.10 1.60
CA ALA A 60 -6.33 -0.57 1.71
C ALA A 60 -5.55 0.29 2.69
N ALA A 61 -5.72 1.61 2.58
CA ALA A 61 -5.04 2.54 3.48
C ALA A 61 -5.44 2.29 4.92
N MET A 62 -6.73 2.04 5.14
CA MET A 62 -7.22 1.76 6.48
C MET A 62 -6.66 0.47 7.06
N HIS A 63 -6.59 -0.58 6.25
CA HIS A 63 -6.01 -1.84 6.70
C HIS A 63 -4.57 -1.66 7.15
N ILE A 64 -3.80 -0.94 6.36
CA ILE A 64 -2.39 -0.72 6.67
C ILE A 64 -2.25 0.16 7.91
N SER A 65 -3.04 1.22 8.00
CA SER A 65 -2.99 2.14 9.12
C SER A 65 -3.40 1.48 10.42
N GLU A 66 -4.42 0.61 10.37
CA GLU A 66 -4.87 -0.11 11.55
C GLU A 66 -3.76 -0.95 12.14
N GLY A 67 -3.03 -1.66 11.28
CA GLY A 67 -1.94 -2.48 11.74
C GLY A 67 -0.87 -1.65 12.43
N ARG A 68 -0.57 -0.49 11.87
CA ARG A 68 0.45 0.39 12.42
C ARG A 68 -0.02 1.12 13.66
N GLY A 69 -1.29 1.44 13.72
CA GLY A 69 -1.83 2.19 14.83
C GLY A 69 -2.11 1.39 16.06
N LYS A 70 -2.10 0.09 15.96
CA LYS A 70 -2.37 -0.75 17.11
C LYS A 70 -1.19 -0.80 18.04
N LYS A 71 -1.49 -0.71 19.29
CA LYS A 71 -0.45 -0.76 20.30
C LYS A 71 -0.34 -2.13 20.91
#